data_8001abec84b9e0dd01b6beb1ebbdc935
#
_entry.id   8001abec84b9e0dd01b6beb1ebbdc935
#
_cell.length_a   1.000
_cell.length_b   1.000
_cell.length_c   1.000
_cell.angle_alpha   90.00
_cell.angle_beta   90.00
_cell.angle_gamma   90.00
#
_symmetry.space_group_name_H-M   'P 1'
#
loop_
_entity.id
_entity.type
_entity.pdbx_description
1 polymer ?
#
loop_
_entity_poly.entity_id
_entity_poly.type
_entity_poly.pdbx_seq_one_letter_code
_entity_poly.pdbx_strand_id
1 'polypeptide(L)'
;MHEIILCKLGEVVLKGLNRHSFETKLMSNIRRRTQKFGKFKIYSRQSTIYVEPMSDSCDLTGAYAACKQVFGLIAIARAVPCEKSKEAILETAKAYLGDSLRRSGSFKVESKRADKSFPLSSIQISQWVGGMLHDAFPHLKVDVHTPELTVYVEIREDAAYVHAPAEPAAGGLPLGMGGSALSLLSGGIDSPVSSYMMAKRGVVLEMLHFAAPPYTSDLARQKVLQLAQELTPWCGRMSVHIVPLTEIQEQIRKLCPEEYFTLITRRFMMRIADRLAKEFDCRALVTGENLGQVASQTMEALRVSEDVTDLPVLRPLIGMDKEEIVRIARHIGTFDTSILPYEDCCTVFTPRHPKTKPHVEEVREIESVLDIDGLMERAMREREVVKVKL
;
A
#
# COMPACT_ATOMS: atom_id res chain seq x y z
N MET A 1 -10.48 -31.19 -2.11
CA MET A 1 -9.30 -30.96 -2.98
C MET A 1 -8.30 -30.11 -2.24
N HIS A 2 -7.02 -30.37 -2.43
CA HIS A 2 -5.98 -29.56 -1.82
C HIS A 2 -5.72 -28.31 -2.67
N GLU A 3 -6.29 -27.17 -2.29
CA GLU A 3 -6.06 -25.90 -2.95
C GLU A 3 -4.81 -25.19 -2.40
N ILE A 4 -4.11 -24.47 -3.25
CA ILE A 4 -2.97 -23.58 -2.91
C ILE A 4 -3.17 -22.20 -3.52
N ILE A 5 -2.37 -21.22 -3.08
CA ILE A 5 -2.34 -19.88 -3.69
C ILE A 5 -1.06 -19.75 -4.52
N LEU A 6 -1.23 -19.41 -5.80
CA LEU A 6 -0.15 -19.02 -6.70
C LEU A 6 -0.03 -17.50 -6.71
N CYS A 7 1.11 -16.97 -6.26
CA CYS A 7 1.39 -15.54 -6.20
C CYS A 7 2.38 -15.18 -7.31
N LYS A 8 1.95 -14.38 -8.28
CA LYS A 8 2.78 -13.94 -9.40
C LYS A 8 3.58 -12.70 -9.00
N LEU A 9 4.89 -12.73 -9.25
CA LEU A 9 5.78 -11.62 -8.97
C LEU A 9 5.58 -10.48 -9.97
N GLY A 10 5.62 -9.23 -9.49
CA GLY A 10 5.62 -8.02 -10.30
C GLY A 10 7.04 -7.53 -10.62
N GLU A 11 7.34 -6.27 -10.32
CA GLU A 11 8.64 -5.62 -10.57
C GLU A 11 9.84 -6.34 -9.95
N VAL A 12 9.60 -7.23 -8.98
CA VAL A 12 10.64 -8.02 -8.30
C VAL A 12 11.48 -8.84 -9.30
N VAL A 13 10.88 -9.33 -10.38
CA VAL A 13 11.60 -10.10 -11.42
C VAL A 13 12.66 -9.28 -12.16
N LEU A 14 12.55 -7.94 -12.14
CA LEU A 14 13.46 -7.02 -12.83
C LEU A 14 14.67 -6.60 -11.98
N LYS A 15 14.82 -7.14 -10.74
CA LYS A 15 15.83 -6.69 -9.77
C LYS A 15 17.22 -7.31 -9.98
N GLY A 16 17.44 -8.04 -11.06
CA GLY A 16 18.75 -8.60 -11.41
C GLY A 16 19.38 -9.42 -10.25
N LEU A 17 20.61 -9.10 -9.88
CA LEU A 17 21.34 -9.77 -8.80
C LEU A 17 20.69 -9.64 -7.42
N ASN A 18 19.90 -8.60 -7.18
CA ASN A 18 19.21 -8.37 -5.91
C ASN A 18 17.89 -9.15 -5.79
N ARG A 19 17.45 -9.83 -6.83
CA ARG A 19 16.16 -10.51 -6.91
C ARG A 19 15.92 -11.45 -5.72
N HIS A 20 16.90 -12.24 -5.33
CA HIS A 20 16.79 -13.18 -4.21
C HIS A 20 16.44 -12.47 -2.89
N SER A 21 17.07 -11.33 -2.61
CA SER A 21 16.78 -10.52 -1.42
C SER A 21 15.32 -10.00 -1.42
N PHE A 22 14.83 -9.51 -2.57
CA PHE A 22 13.45 -9.05 -2.73
C PHE A 22 12.45 -10.21 -2.57
N GLU A 23 12.70 -11.38 -3.15
CA GLU A 23 11.85 -12.56 -3.00
C GLU A 23 11.81 -13.06 -1.55
N THR A 24 12.96 -13.11 -0.87
CA THR A 24 13.05 -13.48 0.55
C THR A 24 12.23 -12.53 1.43
N LYS A 25 12.34 -11.22 1.21
CA LYS A 25 11.56 -10.22 1.92
C LYS A 25 10.08 -10.36 1.63
N LEU A 26 9.70 -10.59 0.38
CA LEU A 26 8.33 -10.80 -0.03
C LEU A 26 7.71 -12.03 0.64
N MET A 27 8.41 -13.17 0.64
CA MET A 27 7.97 -14.37 1.35
C MET A 27 7.81 -14.13 2.86
N SER A 28 8.70 -13.35 3.47
CA SER A 28 8.57 -12.94 4.87
C SER A 28 7.32 -12.10 5.11
N ASN A 29 7.02 -11.15 4.21
CA ASN A 29 5.81 -10.32 4.29
C ASN A 29 4.55 -11.17 4.12
N ILE A 30 4.51 -12.10 3.17
CA ILE A 30 3.39 -13.05 2.98
C ILE A 30 3.22 -13.89 4.26
N ARG A 31 4.29 -14.47 4.82
CA ARG A 31 4.22 -15.29 6.04
C ARG A 31 3.61 -14.50 7.21
N ARG A 32 4.02 -13.26 7.41
CA ARG A 32 3.47 -12.38 8.46
C ARG A 32 1.98 -12.10 8.25
N ARG A 33 1.56 -11.92 7.01
CA ARG A 33 0.17 -11.62 6.65
C ARG A 33 -0.75 -12.82 6.77
N THR A 34 -0.25 -14.02 6.49
CA THR A 34 -1.05 -15.25 6.47
C THR A 34 -1.06 -16.02 7.80
N GLN A 35 -0.15 -15.72 8.73
CA GLN A 35 0.03 -16.48 9.98
C GLN A 35 -1.23 -16.59 10.85
N LYS A 36 -2.13 -15.61 10.81
CA LYS A 36 -3.39 -15.63 11.57
C LYS A 36 -4.45 -16.55 10.97
N PHE A 37 -4.25 -17.00 9.74
CA PHE A 37 -5.15 -17.88 9.00
C PHE A 37 -4.71 -19.35 9.03
N GLY A 38 -3.61 -19.67 9.71
CA GLY A 38 -3.07 -21.02 9.83
C GLY A 38 -1.59 -21.10 9.49
N LYS A 39 -1.09 -22.34 9.43
CA LYS A 39 0.29 -22.63 9.05
C LYS A 39 0.36 -22.90 7.55
N PHE A 40 1.17 -22.14 6.83
CA PHE A 40 1.37 -22.28 5.39
C PHE A 40 2.86 -22.53 5.09
N LYS A 41 3.12 -23.45 4.17
CA LYS A 41 4.44 -23.61 3.54
C LYS A 41 4.53 -22.57 2.43
N ILE A 42 5.55 -21.68 2.51
CA ILE A 42 5.74 -20.58 1.57
C ILE A 42 7.13 -20.73 0.94
N TYR A 43 7.15 -20.88 -0.38
CA TYR A 43 8.37 -21.04 -1.15
C TYR A 43 8.27 -20.38 -2.52
N SER A 44 9.42 -20.02 -3.13
CA SER A 44 9.48 -19.42 -4.46
C SER A 44 10.07 -20.41 -5.45
N ARG A 45 9.46 -20.52 -6.62
CA ARG A 45 9.96 -21.30 -7.74
C ARG A 45 9.50 -20.67 -9.06
N GLN A 46 10.43 -20.54 -10.03
CA GLN A 46 10.12 -20.05 -11.38
C GLN A 46 9.26 -18.75 -11.41
N SER A 47 9.67 -17.73 -10.65
CA SER A 47 9.00 -16.43 -10.54
C SER A 47 7.56 -16.48 -10.00
N THR A 48 7.24 -17.52 -9.26
CA THR A 48 5.95 -17.67 -8.57
C THR A 48 6.23 -18.05 -7.12
N ILE A 49 5.54 -17.40 -6.18
CA ILE A 49 5.52 -17.81 -4.79
C ILE A 49 4.27 -18.66 -4.57
N TYR A 50 4.48 -19.79 -3.93
CA TYR A 50 3.47 -20.76 -3.56
C TYR A 50 3.12 -20.58 -2.09
N VAL A 51 1.83 -20.53 -1.76
CA VAL A 51 1.33 -20.52 -0.38
C VAL A 51 0.43 -21.75 -0.22
N GLU A 52 0.98 -22.78 0.39
CA GLU A 52 0.40 -24.10 0.53
C GLU A 52 -0.08 -24.33 1.96
N PRO A 53 -1.37 -24.64 2.22
CA PRO A 53 -1.86 -24.94 3.57
C PRO A 53 -1.21 -26.25 4.07
N MET A 54 -0.75 -26.24 5.32
CA MET A 54 -0.14 -27.41 5.94
C MET A 54 -1.15 -28.32 6.64
N SER A 55 -2.42 -27.90 6.73
CA SER A 55 -3.53 -28.69 7.28
C SER A 55 -4.87 -28.17 6.75
N ASP A 56 -5.90 -28.99 6.84
CA ASP A 56 -7.28 -28.64 6.43
C ASP A 56 -7.92 -27.57 7.34
N SER A 57 -7.32 -27.29 8.51
CA SER A 57 -7.79 -26.24 9.42
C SER A 57 -7.36 -24.84 9.02
N CYS A 58 -6.53 -24.69 7.98
CA CYS A 58 -6.10 -23.37 7.48
C CYS A 58 -7.25 -22.66 6.75
N ASP A 59 -7.46 -21.39 7.09
CA ASP A 59 -8.36 -20.51 6.32
C ASP A 59 -7.66 -19.99 5.05
N LEU A 60 -7.78 -20.75 3.97
CA LEU A 60 -7.21 -20.38 2.68
C LEU A 60 -7.87 -19.12 2.09
N THR A 61 -9.15 -18.88 2.39
CA THR A 61 -9.90 -17.71 1.89
C THR A 61 -9.37 -16.42 2.51
N GLY A 62 -9.20 -16.42 3.83
CA GLY A 62 -8.60 -15.29 4.53
C GLY A 62 -7.15 -15.07 4.13
N ALA A 63 -6.35 -16.14 3.96
CA ALA A 63 -4.98 -16.05 3.49
C ALA A 63 -4.90 -15.49 2.06
N TYR A 64 -5.81 -15.88 1.16
CA TYR A 64 -5.91 -15.35 -0.20
C TYR A 64 -6.20 -13.84 -0.20
N ALA A 65 -7.22 -13.42 0.54
CA ALA A 65 -7.55 -12.00 0.69
C ALA A 65 -6.37 -11.18 1.25
N ALA A 66 -5.66 -11.71 2.25
CA ALA A 66 -4.48 -11.07 2.81
C ALA A 66 -3.32 -10.97 1.81
N CYS A 67 -3.10 -11.99 0.98
CA CYS A 67 -2.07 -11.98 -0.07
C CYS A 67 -2.35 -10.92 -1.14
N LYS A 68 -3.61 -10.63 -1.49
CA LYS A 68 -3.96 -9.56 -2.45
C LYS A 68 -3.41 -8.19 -2.06
N GLN A 69 -3.26 -7.94 -0.76
CA GLN A 69 -2.77 -6.67 -0.21
C GLN A 69 -1.25 -6.64 0.03
N VAL A 70 -0.51 -7.68 -0.37
CA VAL A 70 0.95 -7.73 -0.19
C VAL A 70 1.64 -7.06 -1.38
N PHE A 71 2.36 -5.97 -1.12
CA PHE A 71 3.17 -5.31 -2.14
C PHE A 71 4.28 -6.22 -2.66
N GLY A 72 4.47 -6.19 -3.98
CA GLY A 72 5.39 -7.05 -4.72
C GLY A 72 4.69 -8.14 -5.54
N LEU A 73 3.41 -8.43 -5.25
CA LEU A 73 2.57 -9.35 -6.00
C LEU A 73 1.72 -8.59 -7.01
N ILE A 74 1.74 -9.02 -8.30
CA ILE A 74 0.94 -8.40 -9.35
C ILE A 74 -0.39 -9.11 -9.57
N ALA A 75 -0.42 -10.42 -9.36
CA ALA A 75 -1.64 -11.23 -9.48
C ALA A 75 -1.55 -12.47 -8.60
N ILE A 76 -2.70 -12.98 -8.18
CA ILE A 76 -2.81 -14.21 -7.41
C ILE A 76 -3.94 -15.09 -7.97
N ALA A 77 -3.78 -16.40 -7.84
CA ALA A 77 -4.80 -17.36 -8.19
C ALA A 77 -4.90 -18.47 -7.14
N ARG A 78 -6.09 -19.00 -6.91
CA ARG A 78 -6.25 -20.31 -6.28
C ARG A 78 -6.05 -21.37 -7.32
N ALA A 79 -5.31 -22.41 -7.02
CA ALA A 79 -4.99 -23.48 -7.93
C ALA A 79 -5.02 -24.83 -7.23
N VAL A 80 -5.33 -25.88 -7.97
CA VAL A 80 -5.23 -27.26 -7.51
C VAL A 80 -4.03 -27.91 -8.20
N PRO A 81 -3.02 -28.39 -7.44
CA PRO A 81 -1.93 -29.20 -7.99
C PRO A 81 -2.42 -30.61 -8.35
N CYS A 82 -1.91 -31.15 -9.44
CA CYS A 82 -2.14 -32.53 -9.85
C CYS A 82 -0.90 -33.14 -10.51
N GLU A 83 -0.91 -34.44 -10.74
CA GLU A 83 0.13 -35.14 -11.49
C GLU A 83 0.28 -34.59 -12.91
N LYS A 84 1.50 -34.66 -13.45
CA LYS A 84 1.79 -34.24 -14.83
C LYS A 84 1.38 -35.32 -15.83
N SER A 85 0.10 -35.68 -15.83
CA SER A 85 -0.53 -36.56 -16.82
C SER A 85 -1.74 -35.89 -17.43
N LYS A 86 -2.08 -36.26 -18.65
CA LYS A 86 -3.26 -35.73 -19.34
C LYS A 86 -4.53 -36.01 -18.54
N GLU A 87 -4.65 -37.21 -18.06
CA GLU A 87 -5.79 -37.72 -17.32
C GLU A 87 -6.00 -36.98 -16.01
N ALA A 88 -4.93 -36.82 -15.22
CA ALA A 88 -4.97 -36.07 -13.94
C ALA A 88 -5.32 -34.61 -14.14
N ILE A 89 -4.77 -33.96 -15.18
CA ILE A 89 -5.08 -32.55 -15.52
C ILE A 89 -6.56 -32.39 -15.87
N LEU A 90 -7.09 -33.27 -16.73
CA LEU A 90 -8.49 -33.24 -17.16
C LEU A 90 -9.46 -33.47 -15.99
N GLU A 91 -9.22 -34.50 -15.20
CA GLU A 91 -10.08 -34.82 -14.04
C GLU A 91 -10.01 -33.68 -12.99
N THR A 92 -8.85 -33.11 -12.76
CA THR A 92 -8.71 -31.94 -11.89
C THR A 92 -9.48 -30.75 -12.44
N ALA A 93 -9.41 -30.46 -13.74
CA ALA A 93 -10.14 -29.36 -14.37
C ALA A 93 -11.67 -29.55 -14.25
N LYS A 94 -12.16 -30.76 -14.50
CA LYS A 94 -13.60 -31.12 -14.36
C LYS A 94 -14.06 -31.00 -12.91
N ALA A 95 -13.27 -31.51 -11.97
CA ALA A 95 -13.67 -31.56 -10.58
C ALA A 95 -13.56 -30.17 -9.92
N TYR A 96 -12.53 -29.38 -10.23
CA TYR A 96 -12.28 -28.09 -9.62
C TYR A 96 -13.08 -26.96 -10.24
N LEU A 97 -13.16 -26.89 -11.57
CA LEU A 97 -13.84 -25.81 -12.29
C LEU A 97 -15.21 -26.23 -12.86
N GLY A 98 -15.67 -27.43 -12.57
CA GLY A 98 -16.90 -27.99 -13.14
C GLY A 98 -18.13 -27.12 -12.86
N ASP A 99 -18.29 -26.55 -11.68
CA ASP A 99 -19.41 -25.67 -11.37
C ASP A 99 -19.31 -24.32 -12.14
N SER A 100 -18.12 -23.80 -12.34
CA SER A 100 -17.92 -22.63 -13.18
C SER A 100 -18.17 -22.93 -14.64
N LEU A 101 -17.69 -24.06 -15.15
CA LEU A 101 -17.96 -24.53 -16.51
C LEU A 101 -19.46 -24.75 -16.77
N ARG A 102 -20.19 -25.32 -15.82
CA ARG A 102 -21.64 -25.49 -15.95
C ARG A 102 -22.42 -24.19 -16.03
N ARG A 103 -21.93 -23.13 -15.39
CA ARG A 103 -22.59 -21.81 -15.36
C ARG A 103 -22.17 -20.87 -16.48
N SER A 104 -21.09 -21.17 -17.18
CA SER A 104 -20.58 -20.33 -18.29
C SER A 104 -21.22 -20.74 -19.61
N GLY A 105 -21.39 -19.81 -20.54
CA GLY A 105 -21.82 -20.04 -21.90
C GLY A 105 -20.67 -20.28 -22.88
N SER A 106 -19.48 -19.78 -22.55
CA SER A 106 -18.29 -19.94 -23.38
C SER A 106 -17.02 -20.08 -22.54
N PHE A 107 -16.02 -20.75 -23.12
CA PHE A 107 -14.74 -20.96 -22.45
C PHE A 107 -13.57 -21.05 -23.42
N LYS A 108 -12.37 -20.91 -22.87
CA LYS A 108 -11.10 -21.32 -23.51
C LYS A 108 -10.19 -22.00 -22.48
N VAL A 109 -9.17 -22.70 -23.00
CA VAL A 109 -8.08 -23.23 -22.19
C VAL A 109 -6.80 -22.51 -22.57
N GLU A 110 -6.09 -21.98 -21.60
CA GLU A 110 -4.74 -21.42 -21.76
C GLU A 110 -3.73 -22.25 -20.99
N SER A 111 -2.65 -22.69 -21.64
CA SER A 111 -1.65 -23.53 -21.02
C SER A 111 -0.27 -22.88 -21.06
N LYS A 112 0.47 -22.99 -19.95
CA LYS A 112 1.88 -22.64 -19.84
C LYS A 112 2.69 -23.87 -19.50
N ARG A 113 3.74 -24.13 -20.29
CA ARG A 113 4.65 -25.25 -20.08
C ARG A 113 6.05 -24.74 -19.74
N ALA A 114 6.39 -24.68 -18.46
CA ALA A 114 7.73 -24.39 -18.00
C ALA A 114 8.63 -25.66 -18.02
N ASP A 115 8.08 -26.81 -17.69
CA ASP A 115 8.76 -28.09 -17.83
C ASP A 115 8.71 -28.59 -19.27
N LYS A 116 9.85 -28.51 -19.95
CA LYS A 116 9.99 -28.96 -21.36
C LYS A 116 10.04 -30.47 -21.51
N SER A 117 10.17 -31.26 -20.44
CA SER A 117 10.11 -32.72 -20.49
C SER A 117 8.69 -33.26 -20.68
N PHE A 118 7.66 -32.46 -20.40
CA PHE A 118 6.27 -32.84 -20.67
C PHE A 118 6.04 -33.00 -22.18
N PRO A 119 5.41 -34.12 -22.63
CA PRO A 119 5.41 -34.50 -24.05
C PRO A 119 4.64 -33.55 -24.98
N LEU A 120 3.65 -32.80 -24.46
CA LEU A 120 2.83 -31.88 -25.24
C LEU A 120 3.35 -30.44 -25.11
N SER A 121 3.28 -29.68 -26.20
CA SER A 121 3.45 -28.22 -26.17
C SER A 121 2.28 -27.53 -25.51
N SER A 122 2.44 -26.26 -25.10
CA SER A 122 1.36 -25.47 -24.50
C SER A 122 0.09 -25.43 -25.38
N ILE A 123 0.28 -25.27 -26.70
CA ILE A 123 -0.83 -25.27 -27.66
C ILE A 123 -1.53 -26.60 -27.68
N GLN A 124 -0.78 -27.71 -27.74
CA GLN A 124 -1.37 -29.06 -27.73
C GLN A 124 -2.10 -29.38 -26.43
N ILE A 125 -1.58 -28.94 -25.29
CA ILE A 125 -2.26 -29.08 -23.98
C ILE A 125 -3.61 -28.34 -24.02
N SER A 126 -3.60 -27.05 -24.46
CA SER A 126 -4.82 -26.25 -24.56
C SER A 126 -5.85 -26.86 -25.48
N GLN A 127 -5.45 -27.35 -26.65
CA GLN A 127 -6.33 -28.01 -27.62
C GLN A 127 -6.90 -29.29 -27.06
N TRP A 128 -6.07 -30.16 -26.47
CA TRP A 128 -6.50 -31.44 -25.94
C TRP A 128 -7.46 -31.30 -24.75
N VAL A 129 -7.07 -30.48 -23.74
CA VAL A 129 -7.91 -30.21 -22.55
C VAL A 129 -9.21 -29.51 -23.00
N GLY A 130 -9.12 -28.55 -23.93
CA GLY A 130 -10.30 -27.85 -24.45
C GLY A 130 -11.28 -28.75 -25.13
N GLY A 131 -10.82 -29.67 -26.01
CA GLY A 131 -11.66 -30.67 -26.67
C GLY A 131 -12.36 -31.59 -25.68
N MET A 132 -11.61 -32.14 -24.72
CA MET A 132 -12.16 -33.03 -23.70
C MET A 132 -13.14 -32.34 -22.72
N LEU A 133 -12.94 -31.05 -22.42
CA LEU A 133 -13.89 -30.27 -21.64
C LEU A 133 -15.14 -29.94 -22.45
N HIS A 134 -15.01 -29.65 -23.74
CA HIS A 134 -16.17 -29.44 -24.62
C HIS A 134 -17.04 -30.72 -24.72
N ASP A 135 -16.41 -31.89 -24.87
CA ASP A 135 -17.14 -33.17 -24.87
C ASP A 135 -17.85 -33.43 -23.54
N ALA A 136 -17.22 -33.06 -22.40
CA ALA A 136 -17.82 -33.23 -21.09
C ALA A 136 -18.91 -32.18 -20.75
N PHE A 137 -18.88 -31.02 -21.37
CA PHE A 137 -19.82 -29.90 -21.19
C PHE A 137 -20.31 -29.38 -22.55
N PRO A 138 -21.21 -30.12 -23.27
CA PRO A 138 -21.58 -29.82 -24.66
C PRO A 138 -22.32 -28.49 -24.87
N HIS A 139 -22.83 -27.86 -23.80
CA HIS A 139 -23.48 -26.54 -23.87
C HIS A 139 -22.48 -25.40 -24.04
N LEU A 140 -21.19 -25.63 -23.73
CA LEU A 140 -20.15 -24.60 -23.80
C LEU A 140 -19.69 -24.33 -25.23
N LYS A 141 -19.60 -23.07 -25.62
CA LYS A 141 -18.96 -22.64 -26.86
C LYS A 141 -17.48 -22.36 -26.61
N VAL A 142 -16.62 -22.80 -27.53
CA VAL A 142 -15.21 -22.42 -27.50
C VAL A 142 -15.08 -20.98 -28.06
N ASP A 143 -14.64 -20.05 -27.23
CA ASP A 143 -14.37 -18.65 -27.62
C ASP A 143 -12.96 -18.28 -27.19
N VAL A 144 -12.05 -18.14 -28.18
CA VAL A 144 -10.64 -17.83 -27.94
C VAL A 144 -10.38 -16.33 -27.72
N HIS A 145 -11.34 -15.46 -28.00
CA HIS A 145 -11.19 -14.01 -27.93
C HIS A 145 -11.82 -13.43 -26.66
N THR A 146 -13.09 -13.72 -26.40
CA THR A 146 -13.86 -13.14 -25.29
C THR A 146 -14.61 -14.21 -24.49
N PRO A 147 -13.91 -15.25 -23.97
CA PRO A 147 -14.56 -16.31 -23.20
C PRO A 147 -15.09 -15.79 -21.87
N GLU A 148 -16.21 -16.33 -21.42
CA GLU A 148 -16.71 -16.09 -20.06
C GLU A 148 -15.82 -16.74 -19.00
N LEU A 149 -15.22 -17.91 -19.30
CA LEU A 149 -14.29 -18.61 -18.44
C LEU A 149 -13.01 -19.00 -19.18
N THR A 150 -11.85 -18.66 -18.61
CA THR A 150 -10.58 -19.23 -19.05
C THR A 150 -10.09 -20.28 -18.05
N VAL A 151 -9.88 -21.50 -18.50
CA VAL A 151 -9.24 -22.56 -17.71
C VAL A 151 -7.73 -22.47 -17.92
N TYR A 152 -6.97 -22.25 -16.87
CA TYR A 152 -5.51 -22.21 -16.94
C TYR A 152 -4.91 -23.55 -16.52
N VAL A 153 -3.94 -24.03 -17.30
CA VAL A 153 -3.14 -25.22 -17.02
C VAL A 153 -1.67 -24.84 -17.04
N GLU A 154 -1.01 -24.89 -15.90
CA GLU A 154 0.42 -24.61 -15.81
C GLU A 154 1.22 -25.90 -15.53
N ILE A 155 2.04 -26.34 -16.48
CA ILE A 155 2.96 -27.47 -16.28
C ILE A 155 4.30 -26.94 -15.74
N ARG A 156 4.59 -27.32 -14.51
CA ARG A 156 5.82 -26.96 -13.79
C ARG A 156 6.70 -28.19 -13.59
N GLU A 157 7.90 -28.03 -13.01
CA GLU A 157 8.82 -29.15 -12.78
C GLU A 157 8.25 -30.23 -11.87
N ASP A 158 7.54 -29.83 -10.82
CA ASP A 158 7.05 -30.69 -9.75
C ASP A 158 5.60 -31.18 -9.94
N ALA A 159 4.74 -30.37 -10.54
CA ALA A 159 3.33 -30.69 -10.72
C ALA A 159 2.70 -29.94 -11.89
N ALA A 160 1.50 -30.31 -12.28
CA ALA A 160 0.61 -29.49 -13.06
C ALA A 160 -0.34 -28.75 -12.11
N TYR A 161 -0.75 -27.53 -12.50
CA TYR A 161 -1.65 -26.68 -11.72
C TYR A 161 -2.83 -26.24 -12.58
N VAL A 162 -4.03 -26.45 -12.07
CA VAL A 162 -5.28 -26.02 -12.74
C VAL A 162 -5.88 -24.89 -11.93
N HIS A 163 -6.22 -23.79 -12.60
CA HIS A 163 -6.84 -22.63 -11.96
C HIS A 163 -7.72 -21.81 -12.89
N ALA A 164 -8.58 -20.99 -12.32
CA ALA A 164 -9.32 -19.91 -12.98
C ALA A 164 -8.42 -18.70 -13.25
N PRO A 165 -8.90 -17.63 -13.92
CA PRO A 165 -8.13 -16.41 -14.10
C PRO A 165 -7.56 -15.89 -12.79
N ALA A 166 -6.29 -15.45 -12.83
CA ALA A 166 -5.66 -14.81 -11.68
C ALA A 166 -6.27 -13.42 -11.45
N GLU A 167 -6.49 -13.08 -10.19
CA GLU A 167 -6.97 -11.77 -9.80
C GLU A 167 -5.82 -10.78 -9.59
N PRO A 168 -6.01 -9.48 -9.91
CA PRO A 168 -5.02 -8.46 -9.62
C PRO A 168 -4.69 -8.39 -8.13
N ALA A 169 -3.42 -8.13 -7.80
CA ALA A 169 -2.92 -7.89 -6.46
C ALA A 169 -2.29 -6.48 -6.35
N ALA A 170 -1.75 -6.13 -5.18
CA ALA A 170 -1.31 -4.78 -4.85
C ALA A 170 -0.22 -4.19 -5.76
N GLY A 171 0.59 -5.02 -6.43
CA GLY A 171 1.73 -4.54 -7.23
C GLY A 171 2.85 -3.97 -6.37
N GLY A 172 3.69 -3.11 -6.97
CA GLY A 172 4.75 -2.40 -6.26
C GLY A 172 5.94 -3.27 -5.85
N LEU A 173 6.61 -2.85 -4.76
CA LEU A 173 7.80 -3.51 -4.21
C LEU A 173 7.54 -4.03 -2.79
N PRO A 174 8.21 -5.12 -2.36
CA PRO A 174 8.03 -5.65 -1.01
C PRO A 174 8.35 -4.61 0.06
N LEU A 175 7.44 -4.44 1.01
CA LEU A 175 7.62 -3.52 2.14
C LEU A 175 8.92 -3.84 2.90
N GLY A 176 9.72 -2.80 3.13
CA GLY A 176 11.04 -2.89 3.76
C GLY A 176 12.21 -3.03 2.78
N MET A 177 11.97 -2.89 1.46
CA MET A 177 13.02 -2.85 0.44
C MET A 177 13.30 -1.42 -0.07
N GLY A 178 12.49 -0.45 0.30
CA GLY A 178 12.62 0.98 -0.10
C GLY A 178 13.20 1.89 0.99
N GLY A 179 13.77 1.33 2.06
CA GLY A 179 14.22 2.13 3.21
C GLY A 179 13.09 2.51 4.15
N SER A 180 13.33 3.55 4.99
CA SER A 180 12.38 4.08 5.97
C SER A 180 12.16 5.58 5.78
N ALA A 181 10.94 6.05 6.05
CA ALA A 181 10.58 7.47 6.00
C ALA A 181 9.59 7.82 7.13
N LEU A 182 9.59 9.10 7.52
CA LEU A 182 8.60 9.65 8.43
C LEU A 182 7.49 10.30 7.60
N SER A 183 6.26 9.81 7.77
CA SER A 183 5.09 10.31 7.06
C SER A 183 4.23 11.19 7.95
N LEU A 184 3.93 12.40 7.50
CA LEU A 184 3.03 13.32 8.19
C LEU A 184 1.59 12.87 7.93
N LEU A 185 0.93 12.35 8.96
CA LEU A 185 -0.43 11.82 8.90
C LEU A 185 -1.42 12.81 9.52
N SER A 186 -2.39 13.25 8.74
CA SER A 186 -3.50 14.09 9.16
C SER A 186 -4.83 13.34 9.08
N GLY A 187 -5.92 13.93 9.56
CA GLY A 187 -7.28 13.41 9.40
C GLY A 187 -7.87 13.57 8.00
N GLY A 188 -7.17 14.22 7.07
CA GLY A 188 -7.62 14.43 5.69
C GLY A 188 -7.44 13.22 4.78
N ILE A 189 -7.94 13.34 3.55
CA ILE A 189 -7.92 12.27 2.53
C ILE A 189 -6.49 12.03 2.01
N ASP A 190 -5.66 13.08 1.90
CA ASP A 190 -4.42 13.08 1.14
C ASP A 190 -3.28 12.34 1.84
N SER A 191 -3.10 12.53 3.14
CA SER A 191 -1.96 11.97 3.87
C SER A 191 -2.02 10.43 4.00
N PRO A 192 -3.17 9.76 4.19
CA PRO A 192 -3.24 8.30 4.10
C PRO A 192 -2.87 7.77 2.71
N VAL A 193 -3.30 8.44 1.64
CA VAL A 193 -3.00 8.06 0.27
C VAL A 193 -1.50 8.21 -0.03
N SER A 194 -0.88 9.30 0.39
CA SER A 194 0.57 9.49 0.21
C SER A 194 1.38 8.43 0.96
N SER A 195 0.97 8.08 2.18
CA SER A 195 1.58 7.01 2.97
C SER A 195 1.47 5.65 2.26
N TYR A 196 0.28 5.30 1.77
CA TYR A 196 0.07 4.08 0.97
C TYR A 196 0.96 4.04 -0.27
N MET A 197 1.06 5.14 -1.02
CA MET A 197 1.86 5.20 -2.24
C MET A 197 3.34 4.97 -1.96
N MET A 198 3.88 5.49 -0.86
CA MET A 198 5.27 5.26 -0.47
C MET A 198 5.48 3.84 0.05
N ALA A 199 4.55 3.29 0.84
CA ALA A 199 4.59 1.90 1.26
C ALA A 199 4.56 0.94 0.05
N LYS A 200 3.79 1.27 -1.00
CA LYS A 200 3.77 0.53 -2.27
C LYS A 200 5.13 0.51 -2.99
N ARG A 201 5.99 1.49 -2.72
CA ARG A 201 7.39 1.50 -3.20
C ARG A 201 8.36 0.79 -2.25
N GLY A 202 7.83 0.08 -1.25
CA GLY A 202 8.61 -0.71 -0.32
C GLY A 202 9.13 0.06 0.90
N VAL A 203 8.72 1.31 1.09
CA VAL A 203 9.16 2.18 2.20
C VAL A 203 8.44 1.78 3.49
N VAL A 204 9.20 1.56 4.57
CA VAL A 204 8.66 1.41 5.92
C VAL A 204 8.37 2.79 6.48
N LEU A 205 7.21 2.98 7.11
CA LEU A 205 6.78 4.28 7.57
C LEU A 205 6.69 4.33 9.11
N GLU A 206 7.28 5.38 9.68
CA GLU A 206 6.91 5.95 10.97
C GLU A 206 5.92 7.09 10.70
N MET A 207 4.91 7.26 11.56
CA MET A 207 3.86 8.25 11.36
C MET A 207 3.99 9.40 12.36
N LEU A 208 3.83 10.63 11.89
CA LEU A 208 3.80 11.83 12.70
C LEU A 208 2.46 12.54 12.52
N HIS A 209 1.74 12.74 13.61
CA HIS A 209 0.53 13.55 13.68
C HIS A 209 0.75 14.75 14.58
N PHE A 210 0.21 15.89 14.20
CA PHE A 210 0.20 17.11 14.99
C PHE A 210 -1.21 17.37 15.56
N ALA A 211 -1.28 17.58 16.86
CA ALA A 211 -2.51 17.94 17.55
C ALA A 211 -2.42 19.35 18.14
N ALA A 212 -3.53 20.00 18.37
CA ALA A 212 -3.58 21.33 18.99
C ALA A 212 -4.65 21.37 20.10
N PRO A 213 -4.52 20.60 21.20
CA PRO A 213 -5.46 20.67 22.31
C PRO A 213 -5.36 22.05 23.02
N PRO A 214 -6.45 22.69 23.48
CA PRO A 214 -7.84 22.20 23.43
C PRO A 214 -8.57 22.53 22.12
N TYR A 215 -7.93 23.12 21.12
CA TYR A 215 -8.53 23.58 19.88
C TYR A 215 -8.92 22.40 18.95
N THR A 216 -8.16 21.30 18.97
CA THR A 216 -8.57 20.06 18.30
C THR A 216 -9.16 19.08 19.31
N SER A 217 -10.24 18.38 18.92
CA SER A 217 -10.96 17.46 19.79
C SER A 217 -10.28 16.09 19.91
N ASP A 218 -10.61 15.34 20.95
CA ASP A 218 -10.22 13.92 21.08
C ASP A 218 -10.76 13.07 19.91
N LEU A 219 -11.88 13.44 19.32
CA LEU A 219 -12.43 12.77 18.15
C LEU A 219 -11.58 12.97 16.91
N ALA A 220 -10.94 14.14 16.75
CA ALA A 220 -9.96 14.36 15.68
C ALA A 220 -8.74 13.45 15.84
N ARG A 221 -8.23 13.30 17.09
CA ARG A 221 -7.15 12.38 17.40
C ARG A 221 -7.55 10.91 17.12
N GLN A 222 -8.74 10.49 17.56
CA GLN A 222 -9.25 9.14 17.31
C GLN A 222 -9.40 8.85 15.81
N LYS A 223 -9.88 9.81 15.02
CA LYS A 223 -9.96 9.73 13.57
C LYS A 223 -8.60 9.40 12.93
N VAL A 224 -7.53 10.07 13.34
CA VAL A 224 -6.19 9.82 12.82
C VAL A 224 -5.67 8.44 13.21
N LEU A 225 -5.90 8.00 14.44
CA LEU A 225 -5.52 6.65 14.89
C LEU A 225 -6.31 5.57 14.15
N GLN A 226 -7.58 5.82 13.82
CA GLN A 226 -8.39 4.92 13.00
C GLN A 226 -7.83 4.86 11.56
N LEU A 227 -7.48 5.99 10.95
CA LEU A 227 -6.82 6.02 9.64
C LEU A 227 -5.49 5.24 9.64
N ALA A 228 -4.70 5.40 10.68
CA ALA A 228 -3.48 4.61 10.86
C ALA A 228 -3.78 3.11 10.96
N GLN A 229 -4.85 2.72 11.68
CA GLN A 229 -5.30 1.33 11.77
C GLN A 229 -5.74 0.79 10.39
N GLU A 230 -6.50 1.56 9.62
CA GLU A 230 -6.96 1.22 8.25
C GLU A 230 -5.80 1.09 7.25
N LEU A 231 -4.68 1.78 7.50
CA LEU A 231 -3.46 1.64 6.71
C LEU A 231 -2.64 0.39 7.03
N THR A 232 -2.83 -0.27 8.17
CA THR A 232 -2.01 -1.43 8.57
C THR A 232 -2.04 -2.60 7.58
N PRO A 233 -3.15 -2.88 6.86
CA PRO A 233 -3.17 -3.89 5.79
C PRO A 233 -2.17 -3.62 4.67
N TRP A 234 -1.80 -2.38 4.44
CA TRP A 234 -0.90 -1.94 3.38
C TRP A 234 0.51 -1.62 3.90
N CYS A 235 0.59 -0.79 4.94
CA CYS A 235 1.85 -0.28 5.47
C CYS A 235 2.49 -1.17 6.53
N GLY A 236 1.77 -2.20 7.02
CA GLY A 236 2.21 -3.04 8.13
C GLY A 236 2.03 -2.34 9.49
N ARG A 237 2.75 -2.83 10.50
CA ARG A 237 2.74 -2.18 11.83
C ARG A 237 3.48 -0.84 11.76
N MET A 238 2.97 0.14 12.49
CA MET A 238 3.50 1.51 12.53
C MET A 238 3.46 2.06 13.95
N SER A 239 4.34 3.03 14.25
CA SER A 239 4.19 3.90 15.40
C SER A 239 3.62 5.24 14.92
N VAL A 240 2.65 5.78 15.63
CA VAL A 240 2.10 7.12 15.42
C VAL A 240 2.61 8.01 16.53
N HIS A 241 3.46 8.96 16.18
CA HIS A 241 3.97 9.99 17.10
C HIS A 241 2.98 11.16 17.05
N ILE A 242 2.40 11.53 18.19
CA ILE A 242 1.48 12.65 18.32
C ILE A 242 2.19 13.76 19.05
N VAL A 243 2.39 14.90 18.37
CA VAL A 243 3.13 16.06 18.89
C VAL A 243 2.18 17.25 19.00
N PRO A 244 2.05 17.89 20.19
CA PRO A 244 1.23 19.07 20.36
C PRO A 244 1.87 20.30 19.71
N LEU A 245 1.06 21.09 19.00
CA LEU A 245 1.48 22.37 18.38
C LEU A 245 0.88 23.59 19.05
N THR A 246 0.07 23.45 20.07
CA THR A 246 -0.71 24.54 20.67
C THR A 246 0.16 25.72 21.06
N GLU A 247 1.20 25.49 21.87
CA GLU A 247 2.09 26.56 22.33
C GLU A 247 2.79 27.25 21.15
N ILE A 248 3.24 26.46 20.17
CA ILE A 248 3.89 26.98 18.94
C ILE A 248 2.91 27.89 18.18
N GLN A 249 1.69 27.45 17.96
CA GLN A 249 0.68 28.22 17.25
C GLN A 249 0.28 29.50 17.98
N GLU A 250 0.17 29.47 19.30
CA GLU A 250 -0.13 30.64 20.13
C GLU A 250 1.01 31.65 20.07
N GLN A 251 2.27 31.21 20.11
CA GLN A 251 3.43 32.11 19.99
C GLN A 251 3.51 32.73 18.59
N ILE A 252 3.31 31.95 17.53
CA ILE A 252 3.24 32.46 16.16
C ILE A 252 2.17 33.52 16.03
N ARG A 253 0.93 33.24 16.52
CA ARG A 253 -0.19 34.18 16.49
C ARG A 253 0.09 35.49 17.24
N LYS A 254 0.86 35.40 18.33
CA LYS A 254 1.18 36.55 19.18
C LYS A 254 2.30 37.44 18.60
N LEU A 255 3.28 36.83 17.94
CA LEU A 255 4.54 37.51 17.60
C LEU A 255 4.77 37.70 16.10
N CYS A 256 4.05 36.96 15.24
CA CYS A 256 4.23 37.03 13.79
C CYS A 256 3.00 37.61 13.07
N PRO A 257 3.17 38.21 11.88
CA PRO A 257 2.04 38.68 11.07
C PRO A 257 1.09 37.54 10.69
N GLU A 258 -0.21 37.78 10.74
CA GLU A 258 -1.27 36.80 10.50
C GLU A 258 -1.10 36.06 9.17
N GLU A 259 -0.75 36.75 8.09
CA GLU A 259 -0.61 36.17 6.74
C GLU A 259 0.47 35.08 6.63
N TYR A 260 1.46 35.07 7.54
CA TYR A 260 2.55 34.09 7.61
C TYR A 260 2.26 32.93 8.57
N PHE A 261 1.16 32.96 9.31
CA PHE A 261 0.84 31.99 10.35
C PHE A 261 0.97 30.54 9.85
N THR A 262 0.31 30.20 8.75
CA THR A 262 0.32 28.85 8.19
C THR A 262 1.71 28.43 7.73
N LEU A 263 2.47 29.33 7.11
CA LEU A 263 3.83 29.05 6.63
C LEU A 263 4.79 28.75 7.77
N ILE A 264 4.78 29.59 8.82
CA ILE A 264 5.66 29.39 9.99
C ILE A 264 5.27 28.13 10.76
N THR A 265 3.97 27.87 10.95
CA THR A 265 3.48 26.62 11.55
C THR A 265 4.00 25.41 10.78
N ARG A 266 3.94 25.42 9.44
CA ARG A 266 4.47 24.32 8.60
C ARG A 266 5.98 24.17 8.72
N ARG A 267 6.73 25.26 8.86
CA ARG A 267 8.18 25.20 9.12
C ARG A 267 8.49 24.52 10.45
N PHE A 268 7.73 24.81 11.52
CA PHE A 268 7.83 24.06 12.76
C PHE A 268 7.50 22.58 12.60
N MET A 269 6.43 22.26 11.88
CA MET A 269 6.09 20.87 11.58
C MET A 269 7.23 20.15 10.86
N MET A 270 7.85 20.77 9.88
CA MET A 270 8.97 20.20 9.12
C MET A 270 10.23 20.04 9.96
N ARG A 271 10.57 21.02 10.85
CA ARG A 271 11.67 20.88 11.80
C ARG A 271 11.48 19.74 12.78
N ILE A 272 10.27 19.60 13.33
CA ILE A 272 9.92 18.49 14.23
C ILE A 272 9.99 17.17 13.48
N ALA A 273 9.49 17.14 12.24
CA ALA A 273 9.56 15.95 11.39
C ALA A 273 11.00 15.55 11.07
N ASP A 274 11.86 16.51 10.75
CA ASP A 274 13.30 16.28 10.49
C ASP A 274 13.99 15.68 11.74
N ARG A 275 13.75 16.27 12.91
CA ARG A 275 14.33 15.77 14.19
C ARG A 275 13.86 14.35 14.49
N LEU A 276 12.55 14.06 14.35
CA LEU A 276 12.00 12.72 14.55
C LEU A 276 12.52 11.74 13.51
N ALA A 277 12.60 12.11 12.26
CA ALA A 277 13.13 11.27 11.21
C ALA A 277 14.56 10.83 11.52
N LYS A 278 15.41 11.74 12.01
CA LYS A 278 16.78 11.42 12.45
C LYS A 278 16.79 10.50 13.68
N GLU A 279 15.90 10.71 14.65
CA GLU A 279 15.76 9.84 15.85
C GLU A 279 15.41 8.38 15.47
N PHE A 280 14.57 8.17 14.44
CA PHE A 280 14.11 6.86 14.01
C PHE A 280 14.82 6.32 12.75
N ASP A 281 15.96 6.90 12.39
CA ASP A 281 16.74 6.51 11.20
C ASP A 281 15.90 6.50 9.90
N CYS A 282 14.95 7.40 9.80
CA CYS A 282 14.21 7.66 8.56
C CYS A 282 15.05 8.52 7.62
N ARG A 283 15.05 8.19 6.33
CA ARG A 283 15.88 8.82 5.31
C ARG A 283 15.16 9.83 4.44
N ALA A 284 13.86 10.03 4.67
CA ALA A 284 13.03 10.99 3.97
C ALA A 284 11.80 11.36 4.81
N LEU A 285 11.19 12.49 4.47
CA LEU A 285 9.88 12.89 4.94
C LEU A 285 8.85 12.60 3.84
N VAL A 286 7.61 12.28 4.23
CA VAL A 286 6.50 12.07 3.29
C VAL A 286 5.36 13.00 3.67
N THR A 287 4.84 13.76 2.71
CA THR A 287 3.70 14.65 2.91
C THR A 287 2.59 14.38 1.91
N GLY A 288 1.36 14.72 2.28
CA GLY A 288 0.18 14.66 1.42
C GLY A 288 -0.05 15.92 0.60
N GLU A 289 0.99 16.73 0.37
CA GLU A 289 0.88 17.98 -0.36
C GLU A 289 0.58 17.78 -1.84
N ASN A 290 -0.29 18.64 -2.36
CA ASN A 290 -0.66 18.70 -3.76
C ASN A 290 -0.53 20.15 -4.27
N LEU A 291 0.01 20.35 -5.45
CA LEU A 291 0.25 21.69 -5.98
C LEU A 291 -1.08 22.40 -6.28
N GLY A 292 -1.24 23.60 -5.72
CA GLY A 292 -2.38 24.46 -5.99
C GLY A 292 -3.72 24.05 -5.33
N GLN A 293 -3.72 23.03 -4.47
CA GLN A 293 -4.97 22.60 -3.81
C GLN A 293 -5.43 23.60 -2.73
N VAL A 294 -4.48 24.19 -2.00
CA VAL A 294 -4.73 25.25 -1.01
C VAL A 294 -3.67 26.33 -1.10
N ALA A 295 -3.92 27.50 -0.50
CA ALA A 295 -3.05 28.67 -0.56
C ALA A 295 -1.60 28.42 -0.09
N SER A 296 -1.39 27.49 0.82
CA SER A 296 -0.05 27.09 1.33
C SER A 296 0.65 26.03 0.49
N GLN A 297 0.09 25.65 -0.66
CA GLN A 297 0.66 24.64 -1.57
C GLN A 297 1.02 25.23 -2.94
N THR A 298 1.55 26.46 -2.94
CA THR A 298 2.24 27.07 -4.08
C THR A 298 3.71 26.59 -4.11
N MET A 299 4.38 26.72 -5.25
CA MET A 299 5.80 26.35 -5.38
C MET A 299 6.67 27.11 -4.37
N GLU A 300 6.39 28.42 -4.18
CA GLU A 300 7.09 29.28 -3.24
C GLU A 300 6.85 28.85 -1.79
N ALA A 301 5.59 28.53 -1.43
CA ALA A 301 5.24 28.07 -0.09
C ALA A 301 5.86 26.69 0.23
N LEU A 302 5.88 25.79 -0.75
CA LEU A 302 6.55 24.49 -0.60
C LEU A 302 8.05 24.67 -0.40
N ARG A 303 8.70 25.55 -1.17
CA ARG A 303 10.12 25.88 -1.01
C ARG A 303 10.44 26.42 0.38
N VAL A 304 9.62 27.35 0.89
CA VAL A 304 9.76 27.93 2.23
C VAL A 304 9.60 26.87 3.32
N SER A 305 8.64 25.97 3.18
CA SER A 305 8.41 24.91 4.16
C SER A 305 9.53 23.88 4.19
N GLU A 306 10.13 23.56 3.02
CA GLU A 306 11.22 22.59 2.90
C GLU A 306 12.59 23.13 3.31
N ASP A 307 12.77 24.44 3.35
CA ASP A 307 14.03 25.13 3.66
C ASP A 307 14.63 24.77 5.05
N VAL A 308 13.86 24.15 5.92
CA VAL A 308 14.25 23.81 7.31
C VAL A 308 14.65 22.34 7.51
N THR A 309 14.77 21.57 6.44
CA THR A 309 15.17 20.16 6.48
C THR A 309 16.16 19.86 5.36
N ASP A 310 17.16 19.02 5.65
CA ASP A 310 18.09 18.48 4.65
C ASP A 310 17.63 17.13 4.10
N LEU A 311 16.55 16.55 4.65
CA LEU A 311 16.01 15.29 4.20
C LEU A 311 15.17 15.49 2.92
N PRO A 312 15.22 14.54 1.98
CA PRO A 312 14.30 14.54 0.84
C PRO A 312 12.84 14.57 1.31
N VAL A 313 12.04 15.52 0.79
CA VAL A 313 10.60 15.58 1.03
C VAL A 313 9.85 14.95 -0.15
N LEU A 314 9.31 13.78 0.09
CA LEU A 314 8.58 13.01 -0.92
C LEU A 314 7.11 13.43 -0.92
N ARG A 315 6.63 13.84 -2.10
CA ARG A 315 5.26 14.34 -2.32
C ARG A 315 4.57 13.49 -3.39
N PRO A 316 4.09 12.28 -3.02
CA PRO A 316 3.52 11.35 -4.03
C PRO A 316 2.31 11.90 -4.77
N LEU A 317 1.62 12.88 -4.20
CA LEU A 317 0.37 13.43 -4.75
C LEU A 317 0.56 14.74 -5.52
N ILE A 318 1.78 15.24 -5.66
CA ILE A 318 2.06 16.62 -6.08
C ILE A 318 1.41 17.03 -7.41
N GLY A 319 1.23 16.12 -8.34
CA GLY A 319 0.64 16.34 -9.66
C GLY A 319 -0.68 15.59 -9.89
N MET A 320 -1.30 15.05 -8.85
CA MET A 320 -2.56 14.29 -8.98
C MET A 320 -3.77 15.20 -8.81
N ASP A 321 -4.84 14.95 -9.53
CA ASP A 321 -6.11 15.61 -9.25
C ASP A 321 -6.85 14.99 -8.05
N LYS A 322 -7.85 15.70 -7.53
CA LYS A 322 -8.58 15.28 -6.32
C LYS A 322 -9.35 13.97 -6.54
N GLU A 323 -9.87 13.75 -7.74
CA GLU A 323 -10.61 12.54 -8.11
C GLU A 323 -9.72 11.29 -8.09
N GLU A 324 -8.47 11.41 -8.57
CA GLU A 324 -7.50 10.33 -8.53
C GLU A 324 -7.16 9.94 -7.09
N ILE A 325 -6.95 10.94 -6.22
CA ILE A 325 -6.64 10.73 -4.79
C ILE A 325 -7.84 10.07 -4.09
N VAL A 326 -9.07 10.54 -4.32
CA VAL A 326 -10.30 9.96 -3.75
C VAL A 326 -10.48 8.51 -4.19
N ARG A 327 -10.19 8.19 -5.45
CA ARG A 327 -10.26 6.81 -5.95
C ARG A 327 -9.31 5.88 -5.20
N ILE A 328 -8.09 6.33 -4.94
CA ILE A 328 -7.13 5.57 -4.14
C ILE A 328 -7.59 5.46 -2.70
N ALA A 329 -8.07 6.54 -2.08
CA ALA A 329 -8.57 6.54 -0.70
C ALA A 329 -9.72 5.52 -0.51
N ARG A 330 -10.64 5.44 -1.46
CA ARG A 330 -11.70 4.41 -1.48
C ARG A 330 -11.13 3.00 -1.62
N HIS A 331 -10.17 2.81 -2.51
CA HIS A 331 -9.52 1.51 -2.73
C HIS A 331 -8.81 0.98 -1.48
N ILE A 332 -8.16 1.87 -0.72
CA ILE A 332 -7.43 1.48 0.50
C ILE A 332 -8.29 1.48 1.77
N GLY A 333 -9.56 1.91 1.66
CA GLY A 333 -10.54 1.88 2.75
C GLY A 333 -10.46 3.06 3.73
N THR A 334 -9.73 4.15 3.40
CA THR A 334 -9.55 5.30 4.30
C THR A 334 -10.51 6.45 4.03
N PHE A 335 -11.28 6.40 2.93
CA PHE A 335 -12.11 7.52 2.50
C PHE A 335 -13.18 7.91 3.53
N ASP A 336 -13.97 6.94 4.00
CA ASP A 336 -15.12 7.19 4.86
C ASP A 336 -14.70 7.77 6.22
N THR A 337 -13.58 7.31 6.77
CA THR A 337 -13.00 7.89 7.98
C THR A 337 -12.45 9.29 7.71
N SER A 338 -11.78 9.52 6.57
CA SER A 338 -11.18 10.81 6.22
C SER A 338 -12.19 11.95 6.10
N ILE A 339 -13.43 11.68 5.70
CA ILE A 339 -14.49 12.71 5.53
C ILE A 339 -15.28 13.01 6.82
N LEU A 340 -14.97 12.35 7.94
CA LEU A 340 -15.60 12.68 9.22
C LEU A 340 -15.31 14.14 9.60
N PRO A 341 -16.29 14.89 10.17
CA PRO A 341 -16.23 16.33 10.36
C PRO A 341 -15.43 16.74 11.61
N TYR A 342 -14.22 16.21 11.75
CA TYR A 342 -13.29 16.55 12.84
C TYR A 342 -12.08 17.27 12.25
N GLU A 343 -11.84 18.48 12.71
CA GLU A 343 -10.84 19.40 12.16
C GLU A 343 -9.42 19.04 12.62
N ASP A 344 -8.47 19.25 11.71
CA ASP A 344 -7.03 19.11 11.98
C ASP A 344 -6.44 20.41 12.56
N CYS A 345 -5.27 20.30 13.19
CA CYS A 345 -4.56 21.44 13.78
C CYS A 345 -4.25 22.58 12.80
N CYS A 346 -4.18 22.31 11.51
CA CYS A 346 -3.87 23.32 10.48
C CYS A 346 -5.05 24.30 10.20
N THR A 347 -6.27 23.97 10.60
CA THR A 347 -7.47 24.79 10.38
C THR A 347 -7.79 25.70 11.55
N VAL A 348 -7.19 25.46 12.72
CA VAL A 348 -7.50 26.14 13.99
C VAL A 348 -7.33 27.65 13.90
N PHE A 349 -6.27 28.15 13.25
CA PHE A 349 -5.96 29.58 13.15
C PHE A 349 -5.66 29.97 11.70
N THR A 350 -6.63 29.69 10.80
CA THR A 350 -6.44 30.00 9.37
C THR A 350 -6.47 31.51 9.14
N PRO A 351 -5.42 32.10 8.51
CA PRO A 351 -5.38 33.52 8.20
C PRO A 351 -6.42 33.88 7.14
N ARG A 352 -6.99 35.10 7.23
CA ARG A 352 -7.97 35.60 6.25
C ARG A 352 -7.36 35.79 4.86
N HIS A 353 -6.09 36.23 4.82
CA HIS A 353 -5.34 36.50 3.60
C HIS A 353 -3.94 35.85 3.68
N PRO A 354 -3.83 34.53 3.42
CA PRO A 354 -2.57 33.84 3.51
C PRO A 354 -1.58 34.29 2.43
N LYS A 355 -0.29 34.42 2.79
CA LYS A 355 0.78 34.75 1.85
C LYS A 355 1.01 33.57 0.89
N THR A 356 0.73 33.79 -0.39
CA THR A 356 0.82 32.75 -1.44
C THR A 356 2.15 32.76 -2.19
N LYS A 357 2.90 33.87 -2.15
CA LYS A 357 4.23 34.02 -2.78
C LYS A 357 5.26 34.49 -1.75
N PRO A 358 5.59 33.67 -0.73
CA PRO A 358 6.59 34.04 0.26
C PRO A 358 8.00 33.89 -0.30
N HIS A 359 8.95 34.67 0.24
CA HIS A 359 10.39 34.49 0.06
C HIS A 359 11.01 33.85 1.30
N VAL A 360 12.00 32.99 1.12
CA VAL A 360 12.65 32.26 2.22
C VAL A 360 13.24 33.19 3.24
N GLU A 361 13.98 34.20 2.78
CA GLU A 361 14.69 35.21 3.62
C GLU A 361 13.69 36.02 4.46
N GLU A 362 12.58 36.44 3.85
CA GLU A 362 11.51 37.18 4.51
C GLU A 362 10.89 36.34 5.66
N VAL A 363 10.62 35.05 5.41
CA VAL A 363 10.05 34.18 6.44
C VAL A 363 11.03 33.85 7.54
N ARG A 364 12.32 33.69 7.22
CA ARG A 364 13.41 33.54 8.23
C ARG A 364 13.52 34.76 9.15
N GLU A 365 13.41 35.97 8.60
CA GLU A 365 13.43 37.21 9.38
C GLU A 365 12.21 37.28 10.31
N ILE A 366 11.02 37.02 9.78
CA ILE A 366 9.76 37.04 10.56
C ILE A 366 9.78 36.01 11.71
N GLU A 367 10.24 34.79 11.46
CA GLU A 367 10.27 33.75 12.50
C GLU A 367 11.39 33.94 13.54
N SER A 368 12.38 34.79 13.26
CA SER A 368 13.54 35.00 14.16
C SER A 368 13.18 35.54 15.55
N VAL A 369 11.99 36.11 15.71
CA VAL A 369 11.46 36.59 17.00
C VAL A 369 10.99 35.44 17.91
N LEU A 370 10.88 34.22 17.39
CA LEU A 370 10.41 33.05 18.13
C LEU A 370 11.58 32.28 18.76
N ASP A 371 11.38 31.77 19.97
CA ASP A 371 12.26 30.80 20.60
C ASP A 371 12.06 29.40 19.94
N ILE A 372 12.61 29.25 18.72
CA ILE A 372 12.38 28.04 17.89
C ILE A 372 12.80 26.78 18.63
N ASP A 373 14.01 26.74 19.17
CA ASP A 373 14.55 25.54 19.81
C ASP A 373 13.81 25.20 21.09
N GLY A 374 13.51 26.17 21.94
CA GLY A 374 12.76 25.95 23.17
C GLY A 374 11.34 25.49 22.91
N LEU A 375 10.65 26.07 21.91
CA LEU A 375 9.30 25.64 21.51
C LEU A 375 9.30 24.19 20.96
N MET A 376 10.27 23.86 20.14
CA MET A 376 10.42 22.50 19.61
C MET A 376 10.71 21.49 20.73
N GLU A 377 11.59 21.83 21.67
CA GLU A 377 11.94 20.93 22.78
C GLU A 377 10.74 20.64 23.68
N ARG A 378 9.94 21.66 23.99
CA ARG A 378 8.72 21.47 24.80
C ARG A 378 7.70 20.59 24.06
N ALA A 379 7.41 20.87 22.78
CA ALA A 379 6.51 20.06 21.97
C ALA A 379 6.98 18.59 21.87
N MET A 380 8.28 18.37 21.67
CA MET A 380 8.86 17.02 21.58
C MET A 380 8.83 16.25 22.91
N ARG A 381 8.95 16.95 24.06
CA ARG A 381 8.85 16.35 25.40
C ARG A 381 7.44 15.83 25.68
N GLU A 382 6.42 16.51 25.20
CA GLU A 382 5.00 16.15 25.36
C GLU A 382 4.51 15.14 24.32
N ARG A 383 5.41 14.65 23.47
CA ARG A 383 5.10 13.64 22.46
C ARG A 383 4.51 12.37 23.05
N GLU A 384 3.38 11.95 22.53
CA GLU A 384 2.79 10.62 22.77
C GLU A 384 3.15 9.66 21.62
N VAL A 385 3.29 8.37 21.91
CA VAL A 385 3.54 7.34 20.89
C VAL A 385 2.52 6.22 20.99
N VAL A 386 1.76 6.00 19.93
CA VAL A 386 0.76 4.95 19.82
C VAL A 386 1.19 3.91 18.80
N LYS A 387 1.32 2.64 19.22
CA LYS A 387 1.66 1.53 18.32
C LYS A 387 0.41 0.95 17.68
N VAL A 388 0.36 0.95 16.36
CA VAL A 388 -0.74 0.41 15.56
C VAL A 388 -0.28 -0.84 14.82
N LYS A 389 -1.05 -1.91 14.91
CA LYS A 389 -0.74 -3.22 14.32
C LYS A 389 -2.00 -3.92 13.83
N LEU A 390 -1.84 -4.87 12.89
CA LEU A 390 -2.90 -5.74 12.36
C LEU A 390 -3.55 -6.60 13.44
#